data_cbcfe3e5faed0c3efd0af6850e63c3ea
#
_entry.id   cbcfe3e5faed0c3efd0af6850e63c3ea
#
_cell.length_a   1.000
_cell.length_b   1.000
_cell.length_c   1.000
_cell.angle_alpha   90.00
_cell.angle_beta   90.00
_cell.angle_gamma   90.00
#
_symmetry.space_group_name_H-M   'P 1'
#
loop_
_entity.id
_entity.type
_entity.pdbx_description
1 polymer ?
#
loop_
_entity_poly.entity_id
_entity_poly.type
_entity_poly.pdbx_seq_one_letter_code
_entity_poly.pdbx_strand_id
1 'polypeptide(L)'
;MNGASMKSVLETLPRGLYPHHDGSALYVSNQKPQVGDKIKLRIRVHTSLGKVKQVRVRFSESGEAFPSPPAKVVSTKNGWTWFESVITMHNPYMNYRWFIEMNDGSSYWLNARGLSELEMPDVEDFRMNTFSSAPDWGKKAVMYQIFPDRFAKSDRLAKQKLPSWAIAKEWGDKVIGTGPGTSEQFFGGDIYGITEHLDHLKALGVTLIYLTPVFPARSNHRYDASSFDVVDPLLGGDKALIELAEAAHKQGFKIIGDLTSNHSGAAHEWFKASYKKPGAKESEFYYFSNKNKDYDSWFGVPSLPKFNWNSEELRKRFITGSKSIVARWIKKPFAMDGWRIDV
;
A
#
# COMPACT_ATOMS: atom_id res chain seq x y z
N MET A 1 43.55 -32.57 10.60
CA MET A 1 42.16 -32.83 11.09
C MET A 1 41.24 -32.33 10.02
N ASN A 2 40.65 -33.26 9.25
CA ASN A 2 39.71 -32.92 8.17
C ASN A 2 38.35 -32.56 8.82
N GLY A 3 38.08 -31.26 8.95
CA GLY A 3 36.78 -30.77 9.31
C GLY A 3 35.83 -30.90 8.13
N ALA A 4 35.23 -32.08 7.98
CA ALA A 4 34.07 -32.21 7.11
C ALA A 4 32.95 -31.32 7.70
N SER A 5 32.66 -30.19 7.08
CA SER A 5 31.49 -29.39 7.40
C SER A 5 30.28 -30.29 7.29
N MET A 6 29.60 -30.59 8.41
CA MET A 6 28.30 -31.28 8.34
C MET A 6 27.36 -30.38 7.56
N LYS A 7 26.89 -30.90 6.41
CA LYS A 7 25.86 -30.19 5.62
C LYS A 7 24.62 -30.00 6.51
N SER A 8 24.04 -28.83 6.46
CA SER A 8 22.79 -28.53 7.15
C SER A 8 21.70 -29.52 6.71
N VAL A 9 20.81 -29.92 7.62
CA VAL A 9 19.66 -30.74 7.29
C VAL A 9 18.80 -30.06 6.20
N LEU A 10 18.76 -28.73 6.18
CA LEU A 10 18.04 -27.96 5.15
C LEU A 10 18.65 -28.06 3.75
N GLU A 11 19.94 -28.37 3.65
CA GLU A 11 20.58 -28.60 2.34
C GLU A 11 20.25 -29.96 1.74
N THR A 12 19.88 -30.92 2.58
CA THR A 12 19.66 -32.33 2.19
C THR A 12 18.19 -32.73 2.17
N LEU A 13 17.36 -32.08 2.99
CA LEU A 13 15.93 -32.40 3.07
C LEU A 13 15.17 -31.81 1.86
N PRO A 14 14.40 -32.62 1.11
CA PRO A 14 13.55 -32.09 0.06
C PRO A 14 12.58 -31.03 0.59
N ARG A 15 12.42 -29.91 -0.12
CA ARG A 15 11.53 -28.80 0.29
C ARG A 15 10.09 -29.22 0.59
N GLY A 16 9.58 -30.23 -0.12
CA GLY A 16 8.25 -30.79 0.12
C GLY A 16 8.07 -31.46 1.49
N LEU A 17 9.17 -31.75 2.22
CA LEU A 17 9.18 -32.31 3.55
C LEU A 17 9.52 -31.31 4.66
N TYR A 18 9.66 -30.05 4.31
CA TYR A 18 9.89 -28.97 5.29
C TYR A 18 8.68 -28.80 6.21
N PRO A 19 8.90 -28.40 7.47
CA PRO A 19 7.84 -27.88 8.31
C PRO A 19 7.00 -26.87 7.55
N HIS A 20 5.68 -26.94 7.72
CA HIS A 20 4.78 -26.13 6.92
C HIS A 20 3.66 -25.51 7.74
N HIS A 21 3.50 -24.23 7.52
CA HIS A 21 2.40 -23.37 7.94
C HIS A 21 2.33 -22.22 6.91
N ASP A 22 1.13 -21.84 6.47
CA ASP A 22 0.94 -20.83 5.43
C ASP A 22 -0.10 -19.76 5.80
N GLY A 23 -0.58 -19.78 7.06
CA GLY A 23 -1.61 -18.85 7.52
C GLY A 23 -3.02 -19.11 6.98
N SER A 24 -3.23 -20.14 6.14
CA SER A 24 -4.55 -20.48 5.60
C SER A 24 -5.50 -21.06 6.68
N ALA A 25 -6.77 -21.21 6.33
CA ALA A 25 -7.80 -21.79 7.22
C ALA A 25 -7.50 -23.22 7.66
N LEU A 26 -6.60 -23.95 6.98
CA LEU A 26 -6.11 -25.27 7.42
C LEU A 26 -5.25 -25.14 8.68
N TYR A 27 -4.51 -24.05 8.81
CA TYR A 27 -3.52 -23.82 9.86
C TYR A 27 -3.96 -22.79 10.91
N VAL A 28 -4.92 -21.92 10.59
CA VAL A 28 -5.40 -20.85 11.47
C VAL A 28 -6.91 -20.97 11.62
N SER A 29 -7.37 -21.22 12.83
CA SER A 29 -8.80 -21.53 13.11
C SER A 29 -9.75 -20.35 12.87
N ASN A 30 -9.26 -19.12 12.92
CA ASN A 30 -10.05 -17.92 12.68
C ASN A 30 -9.28 -16.94 11.78
N GLN A 31 -9.77 -16.74 10.56
CA GLN A 31 -9.18 -15.85 9.56
C GLN A 31 -9.57 -14.37 9.76
N LYS A 32 -10.50 -14.09 10.67
CA LYS A 32 -11.01 -12.75 10.98
C LYS A 32 -11.15 -12.57 12.48
N PRO A 33 -10.03 -12.65 13.23
CA PRO A 33 -10.08 -12.59 14.68
C PRO A 33 -10.52 -11.20 15.16
N GLN A 34 -11.10 -11.17 16.35
CA GLN A 34 -11.31 -9.95 17.12
C GLN A 34 -10.34 -9.93 18.31
N VAL A 35 -10.10 -8.75 18.87
CA VAL A 35 -9.35 -8.65 20.13
C VAL A 35 -10.05 -9.46 21.21
N GLY A 36 -9.31 -10.30 21.91
CA GLY A 36 -9.81 -11.25 22.91
C GLY A 36 -10.04 -12.68 22.40
N ASP A 37 -10.07 -12.89 21.07
CA ASP A 37 -10.26 -14.22 20.51
C ASP A 37 -9.08 -15.15 20.81
N LYS A 38 -9.39 -16.40 21.12
CA LYS A 38 -8.42 -17.50 21.21
C LYS A 38 -8.31 -18.17 19.85
N ILE A 39 -7.11 -18.16 19.29
CA ILE A 39 -6.83 -18.65 17.95
C ILE A 39 -5.96 -19.89 18.03
N LYS A 40 -6.39 -20.97 17.40
CA LYS A 40 -5.59 -22.18 17.23
C LYS A 40 -4.72 -22.02 16.01
N LEU A 41 -3.43 -22.18 16.21
CA LEU A 41 -2.42 -22.19 15.16
C LEU A 41 -1.87 -23.60 15.04
N ARG A 42 -1.70 -24.08 13.81
CA ARG A 42 -1.18 -25.41 13.51
C ARG A 42 0.05 -25.34 12.66
N ILE A 43 0.95 -26.29 12.88
CA ILE A 43 2.10 -26.54 12.00
C ILE A 43 2.21 -28.04 11.81
N ARG A 44 2.65 -28.47 10.63
CA ARG A 44 3.03 -29.87 10.41
C ARG A 44 4.53 -29.99 10.23
N VAL A 45 5.11 -31.01 10.83
CA VAL A 45 6.53 -31.33 10.76
C VAL A 45 6.68 -32.77 10.30
N HIS A 46 7.49 -33.00 9.26
CA HIS A 46 7.77 -34.34 8.75
C HIS A 46 8.85 -35.03 9.59
N THR A 47 8.71 -36.34 9.81
CA THR A 47 9.65 -37.16 10.60
C THR A 47 11.08 -37.17 10.05
N SER A 48 11.26 -36.88 8.74
CA SER A 48 12.58 -36.75 8.11
C SER A 48 13.40 -35.56 8.62
N LEU A 49 12.77 -34.58 9.31
CA LEU A 49 13.50 -33.50 9.97
C LEU A 49 14.27 -34.00 11.18
N GLY A 50 13.83 -35.10 11.79
CA GLY A 50 14.38 -35.67 13.03
C GLY A 50 13.33 -35.72 14.14
N LYS A 51 13.77 -36.03 15.37
CA LYS A 51 12.90 -36.08 16.54
C LYS A 51 12.70 -34.68 17.13
N VAL A 52 11.47 -34.18 17.03
CA VAL A 52 11.08 -32.88 17.60
C VAL A 52 11.00 -33.03 19.14
N LYS A 53 11.67 -32.09 19.85
CA LYS A 53 11.59 -31.96 21.31
C LYS A 53 10.38 -31.12 21.68
N GLN A 54 10.22 -29.96 21.08
CA GLN A 54 9.08 -29.09 21.27
C GLN A 54 8.87 -28.15 20.12
N VAL A 55 7.64 -27.66 19.97
CA VAL A 55 7.26 -26.60 19.03
C VAL A 55 6.58 -25.49 19.82
N ARG A 56 6.90 -24.24 19.52
CA ARG A 56 6.29 -23.05 20.11
C ARG A 56 5.96 -22.01 19.04
N VAL A 57 5.01 -21.16 19.35
CA VAL A 57 4.79 -19.92 18.61
C VAL A 57 5.50 -18.80 19.36
N ARG A 58 6.35 -18.04 18.68
CA ARG A 58 6.80 -16.73 19.15
C ARG A 58 5.87 -15.71 18.51
N PHE A 59 5.23 -14.89 19.31
CA PHE A 59 4.35 -13.82 18.81
C PHE A 59 4.76 -12.49 19.44
N SER A 60 4.49 -11.39 18.74
CA SER A 60 4.82 -10.05 19.22
C SER A 60 3.56 -9.22 19.45
N GLU A 61 3.55 -8.54 20.61
CA GLU A 61 2.50 -7.63 21.03
C GLU A 61 3.16 -6.32 21.48
N SER A 62 2.67 -5.20 21.00
CA SER A 62 3.15 -3.87 21.43
C SER A 62 4.69 -3.70 21.38
N GLY A 63 5.34 -4.35 20.42
CA GLY A 63 6.79 -4.34 20.27
C GLY A 63 7.55 -5.36 21.11
N GLU A 64 6.87 -6.08 22.00
CA GLU A 64 7.45 -7.13 22.83
C GLU A 64 7.19 -8.53 22.26
N ALA A 65 8.13 -9.43 22.43
CA ALA A 65 8.05 -10.80 21.93
C ALA A 65 7.80 -11.81 23.07
N PHE A 66 6.80 -12.67 22.89
CA PHE A 66 6.40 -13.68 23.85
C PHE A 66 6.40 -15.07 23.22
N PRO A 67 6.96 -16.11 23.88
CA PRO A 67 6.78 -17.50 23.48
C PRO A 67 5.43 -18.03 23.97
N SER A 68 4.72 -18.80 23.15
CA SER A 68 3.59 -19.60 23.62
C SER A 68 4.05 -20.73 24.56
N PRO A 69 3.13 -21.35 25.32
CA PRO A 69 3.36 -22.70 25.85
C PRO A 69 3.69 -23.67 24.70
N PRO A 70 4.37 -24.81 24.99
CA PRO A 70 4.63 -25.83 23.99
C PRO A 70 3.35 -26.27 23.29
N ALA A 71 3.40 -26.37 21.96
CA ALA A 71 2.30 -26.83 21.14
C ALA A 71 2.03 -28.34 21.42
N LYS A 72 0.76 -28.70 21.38
CA LYS A 72 0.34 -30.08 21.58
C LYS A 72 0.33 -30.84 20.27
N VAL A 73 0.73 -32.11 20.29
CA VAL A 73 0.52 -33.04 19.18
C VAL A 73 -0.97 -33.33 19.05
N VAL A 74 -1.53 -33.08 17.87
CA VAL A 74 -2.96 -33.32 17.60
C VAL A 74 -3.21 -34.47 16.62
N SER A 75 -2.19 -34.80 15.81
CA SER A 75 -2.28 -35.92 14.85
C SER A 75 -0.89 -36.31 14.37
N THR A 76 -0.72 -37.62 14.07
CA THR A 76 0.45 -38.15 13.36
C THR A 76 -0.05 -39.11 12.30
N LYS A 77 0.24 -38.84 11.02
CA LYS A 77 -0.16 -39.67 9.89
C LYS A 77 0.80 -39.49 8.71
N ASN A 78 1.14 -40.57 8.05
CA ASN A 78 1.96 -40.56 6.81
C ASN A 78 3.29 -39.79 6.97
N GLY A 79 3.98 -39.95 8.09
CA GLY A 79 5.25 -39.26 8.37
C GLY A 79 5.11 -37.82 8.83
N TRP A 80 3.89 -37.27 8.89
CA TRP A 80 3.64 -35.90 9.35
C TRP A 80 3.08 -35.89 10.76
N THR A 81 3.67 -35.08 11.63
CA THR A 81 3.13 -34.75 12.95
C THR A 81 2.58 -33.36 12.96
N TRP A 82 1.32 -33.20 13.34
CA TRP A 82 0.63 -31.95 13.49
C TRP A 82 0.69 -31.45 14.94
N PHE A 83 1.15 -30.23 15.10
CA PHE A 83 1.20 -29.54 16.38
C PHE A 83 0.19 -28.39 16.37
N GLU A 84 -0.46 -28.16 17.50
CA GLU A 84 -1.43 -27.07 17.71
C GLU A 84 -1.02 -26.23 18.91
N SER A 85 -0.93 -24.93 18.75
CA SER A 85 -0.79 -23.92 19.79
C SER A 85 -2.02 -23.03 19.83
N VAL A 86 -2.35 -22.50 21.01
CA VAL A 86 -3.43 -21.53 21.18
C VAL A 86 -2.82 -20.23 21.67
N ILE A 87 -3.09 -19.16 20.95
CA ILE A 87 -2.71 -17.80 21.35
C ILE A 87 -3.96 -16.93 21.46
N THR A 88 -3.89 -15.85 22.22
CA THR A 88 -4.98 -14.87 22.35
C THR A 88 -4.62 -13.64 21.54
N MET A 89 -5.57 -13.09 20.80
CA MET A 89 -5.41 -11.84 20.07
C MET A 89 -5.55 -10.67 21.04
N HIS A 90 -4.45 -10.20 21.62
CA HIS A 90 -4.49 -9.10 22.61
C HIS A 90 -4.54 -7.71 21.97
N ASN A 91 -3.95 -7.57 20.77
CA ASN A 91 -3.92 -6.30 20.02
C ASN A 91 -4.63 -6.45 18.67
N PRO A 92 -5.08 -5.33 18.06
CA PRO A 92 -5.64 -5.37 16.71
C PRO A 92 -4.68 -5.91 15.63
N TYR A 93 -3.41 -6.03 15.95
CA TYR A 93 -2.35 -6.46 15.06
C TYR A 93 -1.34 -7.31 15.85
N MET A 94 -0.97 -8.47 15.30
CA MET A 94 -0.03 -9.41 15.92
C MET A 94 0.79 -10.11 14.84
N ASN A 95 2.11 -10.13 15.02
CA ASN A 95 3.03 -10.95 14.23
C ASN A 95 3.34 -12.24 14.96
N TYR A 96 3.58 -13.33 14.23
CA TYR A 96 3.99 -14.60 14.83
C TYR A 96 4.85 -15.42 13.88
N ARG A 97 5.70 -16.28 14.48
CA ARG A 97 6.49 -17.31 13.82
C ARG A 97 6.51 -18.58 14.64
N TRP A 98 6.90 -19.68 14.02
CA TRP A 98 7.09 -20.94 14.71
C TRP A 98 8.56 -21.15 15.08
N PHE A 99 8.80 -21.67 16.28
CA PHE A 99 10.07 -22.16 16.75
C PHE A 99 9.97 -23.67 16.96
N ILE A 100 10.90 -24.43 16.38
CA ILE A 100 10.95 -25.90 16.43
C ILE A 100 12.29 -26.26 17.04
N GLU A 101 12.26 -26.90 18.21
CA GLU A 101 13.44 -27.40 18.89
C GLU A 101 13.52 -28.93 18.71
N MET A 102 14.70 -29.41 18.35
CA MET A 102 14.96 -30.81 18.08
C MET A 102 15.66 -31.48 19.28
N ASN A 103 15.56 -32.82 19.39
CA ASN A 103 16.20 -33.55 20.49
C ASN A 103 17.74 -33.56 20.41
N ASP A 104 18.32 -33.34 19.25
CA ASP A 104 19.76 -33.24 19.02
C ASP A 104 20.34 -31.86 19.36
N GLY A 105 19.49 -30.94 19.83
CA GLY A 105 19.87 -29.57 20.18
C GLY A 105 19.80 -28.58 19.02
N SER A 106 19.54 -29.03 17.78
CA SER A 106 19.29 -28.12 16.67
C SER A 106 17.94 -27.43 16.81
N SER A 107 17.75 -26.29 16.14
CA SER A 107 16.51 -25.54 16.16
C SER A 107 16.21 -24.89 14.81
N TYR A 108 14.95 -24.68 14.53
CA TYR A 108 14.48 -24.08 13.29
C TYR A 108 13.40 -23.04 13.58
N TRP A 109 13.41 -22.00 12.75
CA TRP A 109 12.41 -20.94 12.72
C TRP A 109 11.62 -21.04 11.42
N LEU A 110 10.29 -20.89 11.50
CA LEU A 110 9.42 -20.82 10.33
C LEU A 110 8.56 -19.56 10.39
N ASN A 111 8.71 -18.70 9.40
CA ASN A 111 7.87 -17.51 9.19
C ASN A 111 7.33 -17.48 7.75
N ALA A 112 6.74 -16.35 7.32
CA ALA A 112 6.16 -16.23 5.98
C ALA A 112 7.21 -16.31 4.85
N ARG A 113 8.49 -16.04 5.13
CA ARG A 113 9.58 -16.22 4.16
C ARG A 113 9.97 -17.70 3.97
N GLY A 114 9.78 -18.53 5.01
CA GLY A 114 10.13 -19.93 4.98
C GLY A 114 10.86 -20.42 6.23
N LEU A 115 11.57 -21.56 6.09
CA LEU A 115 12.32 -22.22 7.15
C LEU A 115 13.76 -21.73 7.21
N SER A 116 14.28 -21.47 8.42
CA SER A 116 15.66 -21.03 8.69
C SER A 116 16.21 -21.68 9.95
N GLU A 117 17.52 -21.88 10.01
CA GLU A 117 18.26 -22.29 11.24
C GLU A 117 18.57 -21.07 12.12
N LEU A 118 18.48 -19.87 11.58
CA LEU A 118 18.71 -18.62 12.29
C LEU A 118 17.39 -17.89 12.51
N GLU A 119 17.30 -17.16 13.61
CA GLU A 119 16.17 -16.29 13.86
C GLU A 119 16.10 -15.17 12.81
N MET A 120 14.92 -14.98 12.24
CA MET A 120 14.66 -14.02 11.16
C MET A 120 14.07 -12.73 11.70
N PRO A 121 14.19 -11.60 10.98
CA PRO A 121 13.54 -10.33 11.35
C PRO A 121 12.01 -10.45 11.43
N ASP A 122 11.38 -9.69 12.34
CA ASP A 122 9.93 -9.72 12.59
C ASP A 122 9.10 -9.21 11.39
N VAL A 123 9.70 -8.45 10.49
CA VAL A 123 9.02 -7.92 9.28
C VAL A 123 8.51 -9.04 8.36
N GLU A 124 9.12 -10.22 8.43
CA GLU A 124 8.78 -11.38 7.61
C GLU A 124 7.89 -12.41 8.34
N ASP A 125 7.39 -12.08 9.52
CA ASP A 125 6.51 -12.95 10.28
C ASP A 125 5.14 -13.11 9.63
N PHE A 126 4.46 -14.23 9.94
CA PHE A 126 3.02 -14.33 9.68
C PHE A 126 2.28 -13.25 10.46
N ARG A 127 1.19 -12.76 9.88
CA ARG A 127 0.42 -11.65 10.45
C ARG A 127 -1.02 -12.02 10.66
N MET A 128 -1.54 -11.61 11.81
CA MET A 128 -2.97 -11.56 12.09
C MET A 128 -3.37 -10.13 12.40
N ASN A 129 -4.56 -9.73 11.99
CA ASN A 129 -5.14 -8.45 12.34
C ASN A 129 -6.67 -8.58 12.47
N THR A 130 -7.26 -7.64 13.21
CA THR A 130 -8.71 -7.56 13.40
C THR A 130 -9.39 -6.68 12.36
N PHE A 131 -8.62 -6.11 11.44
CA PHE A 131 -9.14 -5.23 10.41
C PHE A 131 -10.00 -5.98 9.41
N SER A 132 -10.89 -5.26 8.77
CA SER A 132 -11.68 -5.82 7.67
C SER A 132 -10.76 -6.43 6.62
N SER A 133 -11.11 -7.61 6.13
CA SER A 133 -10.37 -8.20 5.02
C SER A 133 -10.38 -7.25 3.82
N ALA A 134 -9.29 -7.26 3.05
CA ALA A 134 -9.26 -6.56 1.78
C ALA A 134 -10.48 -6.98 0.91
N PRO A 135 -11.04 -6.08 0.13
CA PRO A 135 -12.16 -6.41 -0.76
C PRO A 135 -11.74 -7.54 -1.72
N ASP A 136 -12.67 -8.44 -2.02
CA ASP A 136 -12.35 -9.64 -2.82
C ASP A 136 -11.80 -9.31 -4.21
N TRP A 137 -12.24 -8.20 -4.80
CA TRP A 137 -11.70 -7.72 -6.07
C TRP A 137 -10.20 -7.37 -5.97
N GLY A 138 -9.75 -6.85 -4.83
CA GLY A 138 -8.34 -6.47 -4.61
C GLY A 138 -7.38 -7.66 -4.58
N LYS A 139 -7.84 -8.83 -4.10
CA LYS A 139 -7.02 -10.04 -3.99
C LYS A 139 -6.62 -10.63 -5.34
N LYS A 140 -7.40 -10.37 -6.38
CA LYS A 140 -7.18 -10.91 -7.74
C LYS A 140 -6.98 -9.81 -8.78
N ALA A 141 -6.74 -8.58 -8.33
CA ALA A 141 -6.60 -7.45 -9.23
C ALA A 141 -5.34 -7.55 -10.10
N VAL A 142 -5.53 -7.35 -11.38
CA VAL A 142 -4.46 -7.03 -12.33
C VAL A 142 -4.50 -5.52 -12.51
N MET A 143 -3.56 -4.83 -11.85
CA MET A 143 -3.51 -3.38 -11.80
C MET A 143 -2.67 -2.81 -12.93
N TYR A 144 -3.19 -1.79 -13.61
CA TYR A 144 -2.47 -1.00 -14.59
C TYR A 144 -2.41 0.45 -14.13
N GLN A 145 -1.20 0.98 -13.94
CA GLN A 145 -0.98 2.37 -13.58
C GLN A 145 -1.02 3.25 -14.82
N ILE A 146 -1.81 4.31 -14.77
CA ILE A 146 -1.92 5.30 -15.83
C ILE A 146 -1.37 6.64 -15.32
N PHE A 147 -0.41 7.18 -16.04
CA PHE A 147 -0.02 8.58 -15.97
C PHE A 147 -0.85 9.34 -17.03
N PRO A 148 -1.89 10.10 -16.64
CA PRO A 148 -2.88 10.58 -17.61
C PRO A 148 -2.31 11.38 -18.78
N ASP A 149 -1.37 12.28 -18.54
CA ASP A 149 -0.70 13.06 -19.58
C ASP A 149 0.04 12.20 -20.63
N ARG A 150 0.33 10.93 -20.32
CA ARG A 150 1.20 10.05 -21.12
C ARG A 150 0.50 8.78 -21.59
N PHE A 151 -0.81 8.67 -21.52
CA PHE A 151 -1.55 7.46 -21.91
C PHE A 151 -2.24 7.64 -23.27
N ALA A 152 -3.22 8.52 -23.36
CA ALA A 152 -3.95 8.80 -24.59
C ALA A 152 -4.51 10.22 -24.60
N LYS A 153 -4.56 10.82 -25.76
CA LYS A 153 -5.10 12.17 -26.01
C LYS A 153 -6.46 12.04 -26.68
N SER A 154 -7.46 12.74 -26.17
CA SER A 154 -8.78 12.81 -26.82
C SER A 154 -8.91 14.06 -27.71
N ASP A 155 -9.79 14.00 -28.69
CA ASP A 155 -10.16 15.20 -29.48
C ASP A 155 -10.97 16.21 -28.66
N ARG A 156 -11.56 15.77 -27.54
CA ARG A 156 -12.43 16.61 -26.69
C ARG A 156 -11.68 17.79 -26.05
N LEU A 157 -10.37 17.66 -25.82
CA LEU A 157 -9.52 18.68 -25.24
C LEU A 157 -8.49 19.27 -26.25
N ALA A 158 -8.60 18.98 -27.53
CA ALA A 158 -7.63 19.39 -28.56
C ALA A 158 -7.40 20.91 -28.64
N LYS A 159 -8.36 21.72 -28.20
CA LYS A 159 -8.27 23.20 -28.20
C LYS A 159 -7.88 23.78 -26.84
N GLN A 160 -7.55 22.96 -25.87
CA GLN A 160 -7.21 23.40 -24.52
C GLN A 160 -5.86 24.14 -24.52
N LYS A 161 -5.83 25.32 -23.89
CA LYS A 161 -4.61 26.10 -23.75
C LYS A 161 -3.85 25.66 -22.51
N LEU A 162 -2.57 25.39 -22.67
CA LEU A 162 -1.67 25.15 -21.56
C LEU A 162 -1.33 26.45 -20.82
N PRO A 163 -1.02 26.38 -19.51
CA PRO A 163 -0.47 27.51 -18.78
C PRO A 163 0.85 27.98 -19.38
N SER A 164 1.19 29.27 -19.21
CA SER A 164 2.42 29.85 -19.77
C SER A 164 3.74 29.23 -19.33
N TRP A 165 3.72 28.53 -18.20
CA TRP A 165 4.89 27.82 -17.68
C TRP A 165 5.02 26.38 -18.23
N ALA A 166 4.00 25.84 -18.88
CA ALA A 166 4.00 24.50 -19.40
C ALA A 166 4.65 24.45 -20.80
N ILE A 167 5.39 23.36 -21.03
CA ILE A 167 6.06 23.10 -22.33
C ILE A 167 5.16 22.09 -23.08
N ALA A 168 4.52 22.60 -24.15
CA ALA A 168 3.76 21.71 -25.03
C ALA A 168 4.68 20.76 -25.77
N LYS A 169 4.26 19.49 -25.86
CA LYS A 169 4.95 18.44 -26.57
C LYS A 169 3.98 17.69 -27.50
N GLU A 170 4.46 17.34 -28.66
CA GLU A 170 3.76 16.38 -29.51
C GLU A 170 4.08 14.95 -29.09
N TRP A 171 3.21 14.00 -29.43
CA TRP A 171 3.31 12.63 -28.96
C TRP A 171 4.63 11.94 -29.31
N GLY A 172 5.23 12.28 -30.46
CA GLY A 172 6.51 11.74 -30.90
C GLY A 172 7.75 12.53 -30.46
N ASP A 173 7.59 13.61 -29.70
CA ASP A 173 8.71 14.46 -29.29
C ASP A 173 9.63 13.78 -28.29
N LYS A 174 10.93 14.13 -28.38
CA LYS A 174 11.91 13.68 -27.41
C LYS A 174 11.61 14.26 -26.02
N VAL A 175 11.58 13.38 -25.03
CA VAL A 175 11.39 13.74 -23.62
C VAL A 175 12.65 14.38 -23.05
N ILE A 176 12.50 15.48 -22.29
CA ILE A 176 13.54 16.02 -21.42
C ILE A 176 13.58 15.17 -20.16
N GLY A 177 14.57 14.30 -20.02
CA GLY A 177 14.63 13.30 -18.93
C GLY A 177 15.29 13.79 -17.65
N THR A 178 16.00 14.93 -17.68
CA THR A 178 16.75 15.46 -16.54
C THR A 178 16.72 16.99 -16.50
N GLY A 179 16.89 17.55 -15.30
CA GLY A 179 17.00 18.98 -15.09
C GLY A 179 15.68 19.76 -15.13
N PRO A 180 15.77 21.10 -15.17
CA PRO A 180 14.60 21.97 -15.25
C PRO A 180 13.72 21.64 -16.47
N GLY A 181 12.43 21.75 -16.31
CA GLY A 181 11.46 21.45 -17.38
C GLY A 181 11.03 19.99 -17.47
N THR A 182 11.66 19.05 -16.75
CA THR A 182 11.23 17.64 -16.74
C THR A 182 9.76 17.48 -16.32
N SER A 183 9.32 18.21 -15.31
CA SER A 183 7.95 18.19 -14.80
C SER A 183 6.99 19.15 -15.53
N GLU A 184 7.49 19.96 -16.45
CA GLU A 184 6.73 21.00 -17.16
C GLU A 184 6.27 20.59 -18.57
N GLN A 185 6.69 19.40 -19.05
CA GLN A 185 6.33 18.88 -20.37
C GLN A 185 4.94 18.24 -20.35
N PHE A 186 4.06 18.71 -21.22
CA PHE A 186 2.72 18.18 -21.39
C PHE A 186 2.55 17.60 -22.79
N PHE A 187 2.25 16.31 -22.86
CA PHE A 187 1.97 15.57 -24.09
C PHE A 187 0.47 15.57 -24.43
N GLY A 188 -0.34 16.08 -23.51
CA GLY A 188 -1.76 16.31 -23.74
C GLY A 188 -2.64 15.08 -23.61
N GLY A 189 -2.15 14.00 -23.01
CA GLY A 189 -3.02 12.91 -22.57
C GLY A 189 -4.03 13.37 -21.53
N ASP A 190 -5.23 12.80 -21.55
CA ASP A 190 -6.34 13.22 -20.71
C ASP A 190 -7.24 12.04 -20.28
N ILE A 191 -8.19 12.31 -19.37
CA ILE A 191 -9.08 11.27 -18.83
C ILE A 191 -10.09 10.77 -19.87
N TYR A 192 -10.50 11.61 -20.82
CA TYR A 192 -11.36 11.17 -21.92
C TYR A 192 -10.62 10.19 -22.83
N GLY A 193 -9.34 10.47 -23.13
CA GLY A 193 -8.48 9.55 -23.86
C GLY A 193 -8.36 8.18 -23.15
N ILE A 194 -8.28 8.17 -21.81
CA ILE A 194 -8.32 6.90 -21.05
C ILE A 194 -9.66 6.19 -21.29
N THR A 195 -10.77 6.92 -21.21
CA THR A 195 -12.12 6.35 -21.39
C THR A 195 -12.28 5.73 -22.79
N GLU A 196 -11.74 6.36 -23.81
CA GLU A 196 -11.78 5.90 -25.21
C GLU A 196 -10.91 4.63 -25.44
N HIS A 197 -9.98 4.32 -24.54
CA HIS A 197 -9.06 3.18 -24.67
C HIS A 197 -9.25 2.08 -23.61
N LEU A 198 -10.42 2.03 -22.95
CA LEU A 198 -10.74 0.97 -21.98
C LEU A 198 -10.67 -0.44 -22.59
N ASP A 199 -11.03 -0.60 -23.85
CA ASP A 199 -10.97 -1.90 -24.53
C ASP A 199 -9.53 -2.42 -24.67
N HIS A 200 -8.55 -1.53 -24.84
CA HIS A 200 -7.13 -1.90 -24.81
C HIS A 200 -6.73 -2.46 -23.44
N LEU A 201 -7.13 -1.82 -22.37
CA LEU A 201 -6.87 -2.31 -20.99
C LEU A 201 -7.54 -3.65 -20.74
N LYS A 202 -8.77 -3.81 -21.25
CA LYS A 202 -9.50 -5.09 -21.15
C LYS A 202 -8.82 -6.21 -21.90
N ALA A 203 -8.29 -5.95 -23.09
CA ALA A 203 -7.54 -6.93 -23.88
C ALA A 203 -6.25 -7.36 -23.17
N LEU A 204 -5.63 -6.50 -22.34
CA LEU A 204 -4.50 -6.85 -21.49
C LEU A 204 -4.87 -7.64 -20.23
N GLY A 205 -6.16 -7.88 -19.96
CA GLY A 205 -6.62 -8.55 -18.75
C GLY A 205 -6.60 -7.66 -17.49
N VAL A 206 -6.50 -6.36 -17.64
CA VAL A 206 -6.57 -5.40 -16.52
C VAL A 206 -7.95 -5.46 -15.86
N THR A 207 -7.97 -5.41 -14.53
CA THR A 207 -9.21 -5.37 -13.73
C THR A 207 -9.25 -4.17 -12.78
N LEU A 208 -8.11 -3.52 -12.58
CA LEU A 208 -7.96 -2.35 -11.71
C LEU A 208 -7.14 -1.27 -12.43
N ILE A 209 -7.74 -0.11 -12.61
CA ILE A 209 -7.09 1.10 -13.12
C ILE A 209 -6.59 1.92 -11.92
N TYR A 210 -5.31 2.20 -11.88
CA TYR A 210 -4.72 3.15 -10.94
C TYR A 210 -4.32 4.42 -11.69
N LEU A 211 -4.94 5.54 -11.35
CA LEU A 211 -4.59 6.86 -11.88
C LEU A 211 -3.55 7.51 -10.98
N THR A 212 -2.40 7.94 -11.53
CA THR A 212 -1.53 8.89 -10.83
C THR A 212 -2.30 10.19 -10.58
N PRO A 213 -1.81 11.14 -9.73
CA PRO A 213 -2.62 12.26 -9.29
C PRO A 213 -3.34 13.01 -10.42
N VAL A 214 -4.62 13.30 -10.20
CA VAL A 214 -5.49 13.98 -11.18
C VAL A 214 -5.86 15.41 -10.76
N PHE A 215 -5.37 15.88 -9.62
CA PHE A 215 -5.65 17.21 -9.09
C PHE A 215 -4.87 18.30 -9.80
N PRO A 216 -5.33 19.57 -9.83
CA PRO A 216 -4.58 20.68 -10.39
C PRO A 216 -3.22 20.84 -9.71
N ALA A 217 -2.18 21.11 -10.48
CA ALA A 217 -0.82 21.25 -10.00
C ALA A 217 0.02 22.13 -10.93
N ARG A 218 1.28 22.38 -10.54
CA ARG A 218 2.29 23.04 -11.39
C ARG A 218 3.29 22.06 -12.01
N SER A 219 2.88 20.83 -12.14
CA SER A 219 3.67 19.77 -12.78
C SER A 219 2.79 18.83 -13.60
N ASN A 220 3.38 18.14 -14.56
CA ASN A 220 2.71 17.10 -15.33
C ASN A 220 2.35 15.87 -14.49
N HIS A 221 3.11 15.57 -13.44
CA HIS A 221 2.89 14.43 -12.53
C HIS A 221 1.86 14.70 -11.44
N ARG A 222 1.55 15.96 -11.14
CA ARG A 222 0.50 16.42 -10.21
C ARG A 222 0.66 15.99 -8.74
N TYR A 223 1.83 15.52 -8.33
CA TYR A 223 2.09 15.26 -6.90
C TYR A 223 2.17 16.55 -6.06
N ASP A 224 2.37 17.71 -6.68
CA ASP A 224 2.33 19.03 -6.06
C ASP A 224 0.93 19.67 -6.15
N ALA A 225 -0.11 18.96 -5.70
CA ALA A 225 -1.49 19.41 -5.81
C ALA A 225 -1.71 20.84 -5.28
N SER A 226 -2.36 21.68 -6.07
CA SER A 226 -2.75 23.05 -5.70
C SER A 226 -4.19 23.14 -5.17
N SER A 227 -4.97 22.09 -5.34
CA SER A 227 -6.28 21.85 -4.74
C SER A 227 -6.55 20.35 -4.72
N PHE A 228 -7.39 19.89 -3.76
CA PHE A 228 -7.91 18.51 -3.73
C PHE A 228 -9.41 18.46 -4.00
N ASP A 229 -10.02 19.57 -4.36
CA ASP A 229 -11.48 19.69 -4.47
C ASP A 229 -11.99 19.54 -5.90
N VAL A 230 -11.14 19.55 -6.88
CA VAL A 230 -11.49 19.44 -8.32
C VAL A 230 -10.46 18.60 -9.07
N VAL A 231 -10.89 17.95 -10.13
CA VAL A 231 -9.99 17.34 -11.10
C VAL A 231 -9.38 18.45 -11.98
N ASP A 232 -8.11 18.29 -12.32
CA ASP A 232 -7.41 19.25 -13.20
C ASP A 232 -8.18 19.46 -14.52
N PRO A 233 -8.56 20.71 -14.84
CA PRO A 233 -9.17 21.02 -16.12
C PRO A 233 -8.34 20.54 -17.33
N LEU A 234 -7.01 20.51 -17.21
CA LEU A 234 -6.10 19.98 -18.25
C LEU A 234 -6.32 18.47 -18.51
N LEU A 235 -6.95 17.76 -17.59
CA LEU A 235 -7.32 16.36 -17.76
C LEU A 235 -8.81 16.16 -18.09
N GLY A 236 -9.59 17.23 -18.26
CA GLY A 236 -11.02 17.20 -18.56
C GLY A 236 -11.92 17.51 -17.38
N GLY A 237 -11.35 17.79 -16.20
CA GLY A 237 -12.09 18.19 -15.01
C GLY A 237 -12.94 17.07 -14.42
N ASP A 238 -13.80 17.44 -13.46
CA ASP A 238 -14.67 16.51 -12.72
C ASP A 238 -15.54 15.65 -13.64
N LYS A 239 -16.05 16.23 -14.72
CA LYS A 239 -16.90 15.52 -15.68
C LYS A 239 -16.19 14.34 -16.33
N ALA A 240 -14.91 14.51 -16.71
CA ALA A 240 -14.13 13.46 -17.33
C ALA A 240 -13.92 12.26 -16.37
N LEU A 241 -13.64 12.53 -15.09
CA LEU A 241 -13.47 11.47 -14.09
C LEU A 241 -14.77 10.73 -13.83
N ILE A 242 -15.90 11.43 -13.77
CA ILE A 242 -17.23 10.81 -13.61
C ILE A 242 -17.52 9.89 -14.79
N GLU A 243 -17.34 10.37 -16.02
CA GLU A 243 -17.56 9.56 -17.24
C GLU A 243 -16.63 8.34 -17.29
N LEU A 244 -15.36 8.51 -16.91
CA LEU A 244 -14.41 7.38 -16.84
C LEU A 244 -14.87 6.34 -15.82
N ALA A 245 -15.27 6.77 -14.60
CA ALA A 245 -15.69 5.84 -13.56
C ALA A 245 -16.93 5.05 -13.99
N GLU A 246 -17.92 5.71 -14.58
CA GLU A 246 -19.12 5.07 -15.09
C GLU A 246 -18.81 4.05 -16.21
N ALA A 247 -17.99 4.45 -17.20
CA ALA A 247 -17.61 3.59 -18.31
C ALA A 247 -16.78 2.39 -17.86
N ALA A 248 -15.83 2.60 -16.96
CA ALA A 248 -14.99 1.56 -16.41
C ALA A 248 -15.78 0.54 -15.58
N HIS A 249 -16.66 1.00 -14.69
CA HIS A 249 -17.52 0.12 -13.91
C HIS A 249 -18.45 -0.71 -14.81
N LYS A 250 -19.02 -0.11 -15.86
CA LYS A 250 -19.83 -0.83 -16.85
C LYS A 250 -19.08 -1.96 -17.54
N GLN A 251 -17.78 -1.81 -17.71
CA GLN A 251 -16.91 -2.85 -18.29
C GLN A 251 -16.29 -3.81 -17.26
N GLY A 252 -16.58 -3.62 -15.96
CA GLY A 252 -16.11 -4.48 -14.86
C GLY A 252 -14.77 -4.08 -14.24
N PHE A 253 -14.19 -2.94 -14.61
CA PHE A 253 -12.99 -2.41 -13.97
C PHE A 253 -13.30 -1.82 -12.60
N LYS A 254 -12.27 -1.78 -11.75
CA LYS A 254 -12.17 -0.94 -10.56
C LYS A 254 -11.25 0.24 -10.85
N ILE A 255 -11.46 1.36 -10.16
CA ILE A 255 -10.63 2.56 -10.30
C ILE A 255 -10.17 3.01 -8.92
N ILE A 256 -8.87 3.24 -8.78
CA ILE A 256 -8.30 3.94 -7.63
C ILE A 256 -7.53 5.17 -8.10
N GLY A 257 -7.59 6.22 -7.29
CA GLY A 257 -6.79 7.44 -7.48
C GLY A 257 -5.52 7.41 -6.65
N ASP A 258 -4.68 8.40 -6.84
CA ASP A 258 -3.50 8.68 -6.04
C ASP A 258 -3.76 9.86 -5.12
N LEU A 259 -3.49 9.68 -3.83
CA LEU A 259 -3.69 10.70 -2.82
C LEU A 259 -2.36 11.07 -2.17
N THR A 260 -1.88 12.27 -2.46
CA THR A 260 -0.68 12.83 -1.84
C THR A 260 -1.01 13.29 -0.44
N SER A 261 -0.79 12.42 0.55
CA SER A 261 -1.14 12.69 1.95
C SER A 261 -0.01 13.26 2.79
N ASN A 262 1.23 13.24 2.29
CA ASN A 262 2.39 13.76 3.00
C ASN A 262 2.56 15.27 2.88
N HIS A 263 2.18 15.86 1.75
CA HIS A 263 2.41 17.28 1.42
C HIS A 263 1.37 17.80 0.45
N SER A 264 1.29 19.12 0.30
CA SER A 264 0.62 19.77 -0.83
C SER A 264 1.64 20.39 -1.77
N GLY A 265 1.19 20.95 -2.88
CA GLY A 265 2.01 21.90 -3.63
C GLY A 265 2.13 23.23 -2.90
N ALA A 266 3.23 23.97 -3.10
CA ALA A 266 3.35 25.35 -2.63
C ALA A 266 2.33 26.30 -3.28
N ALA A 267 1.71 25.87 -4.39
CA ALA A 267 0.62 26.58 -5.03
C ALA A 267 -0.75 26.30 -4.39
N HIS A 268 -0.85 25.40 -3.41
CA HIS A 268 -2.09 25.04 -2.74
C HIS A 268 -2.70 26.24 -2.00
N GLU A 269 -4.01 26.35 -2.05
CA GLU A 269 -4.75 27.45 -1.40
C GLU A 269 -4.47 27.54 0.10
N TRP A 270 -4.40 26.42 0.82
CA TRP A 270 -4.10 26.38 2.26
C TRP A 270 -2.69 26.89 2.55
N PHE A 271 -1.70 26.49 1.73
CA PHE A 271 -0.34 26.97 1.91
C PHE A 271 -0.23 28.48 1.63
N LYS A 272 -0.82 28.97 0.53
CA LYS A 272 -0.85 30.41 0.21
C LYS A 272 -1.60 31.23 1.26
N ALA A 273 -2.63 30.67 1.90
CA ALA A 273 -3.37 31.36 2.94
C ALA A 273 -2.54 31.56 4.21
N SER A 274 -1.56 30.67 4.48
CA SER A 274 -0.78 30.63 5.73
C SER A 274 0.68 31.04 5.58
N TYR A 275 1.31 30.84 4.44
CA TYR A 275 2.72 31.18 4.23
C TYR A 275 2.97 32.68 4.41
N LYS A 276 3.92 33.02 5.31
CA LYS A 276 4.24 34.39 5.75
C LYS A 276 3.05 35.15 6.41
N LYS A 277 2.04 34.41 6.86
CA LYS A 277 0.84 34.95 7.51
C LYS A 277 0.59 34.22 8.82
N PRO A 278 1.40 34.47 9.87
CA PRO A 278 1.20 33.83 11.17
C PRO A 278 -0.18 34.19 11.72
N GLY A 279 -0.88 33.19 12.30
CA GLY A 279 -2.25 33.36 12.81
C GLY A 279 -3.34 33.09 11.78
N ALA A 280 -3.02 32.79 10.52
CA ALA A 280 -4.01 32.27 9.59
C ALA A 280 -4.50 30.88 10.07
N LYS A 281 -5.76 30.57 9.78
CA LYS A 281 -6.40 29.30 10.18
C LYS A 281 -5.64 28.09 9.67
N GLU A 282 -5.12 28.16 8.47
CA GLU A 282 -4.36 27.08 7.82
C GLU A 282 -2.89 27.00 8.28
N SER A 283 -2.45 27.89 9.20
CA SER A 283 -1.08 27.83 9.72
C SER A 283 -0.78 26.53 10.47
N GLU A 284 -1.77 25.92 11.09
CA GLU A 284 -1.60 24.63 11.78
C GLU A 284 -1.50 23.42 10.84
N PHE A 285 -1.79 23.61 9.55
CA PHE A 285 -1.76 22.50 8.57
C PHE A 285 -0.36 22.13 8.11
N TYR A 286 0.64 22.98 8.39
CA TYR A 286 2.02 22.81 7.98
C TYR A 286 2.97 22.97 9.17
N TYR A 287 4.15 22.39 9.08
CA TYR A 287 5.22 22.62 10.06
C TYR A 287 5.93 23.93 9.72
N PHE A 288 5.38 25.04 10.22
CA PHE A 288 5.96 26.36 10.06
C PHE A 288 6.87 26.76 11.22
N SER A 289 7.88 27.58 10.93
CA SER A 289 8.72 28.33 11.87
C SER A 289 8.92 29.77 11.42
N ASN A 290 9.63 30.59 12.20
CA ASN A 290 10.00 31.97 11.86
C ASN A 290 8.82 32.81 11.31
N LYS A 291 7.70 32.86 12.06
CA LYS A 291 6.46 33.56 11.63
C LYS A 291 5.95 33.11 10.26
N ASN A 292 5.90 31.79 10.05
CA ASN A 292 5.48 31.14 8.80
C ASN A 292 6.32 31.45 7.56
N LYS A 293 7.57 31.89 7.75
CA LYS A 293 8.49 32.12 6.63
C LYS A 293 9.27 30.88 6.23
N ASP A 294 9.55 30.01 7.23
CA ASP A 294 10.25 28.76 7.04
C ASP A 294 9.28 27.60 7.30
N TYR A 295 9.47 26.48 6.62
CA TYR A 295 8.59 25.31 6.72
C TYR A 295 9.33 24.03 6.34
N ASP A 296 8.85 22.91 6.89
CA ASP A 296 9.30 21.59 6.50
C ASP A 296 8.70 21.21 5.14
N SER A 297 9.53 20.56 4.30
CA SER A 297 9.12 20.10 2.98
C SER A 297 9.60 18.67 2.74
N TRP A 298 8.97 17.98 1.78
CA TRP A 298 9.36 16.63 1.39
C TRP A 298 10.80 16.63 0.85
N PHE A 299 11.71 15.93 1.55
CA PHE A 299 13.16 15.91 1.25
C PHE A 299 13.80 17.28 0.98
N GLY A 300 13.31 18.34 1.62
CA GLY A 300 13.83 19.69 1.41
C GLY A 300 13.39 20.35 0.10
N VAL A 301 12.45 19.77 -0.64
CA VAL A 301 11.92 20.33 -1.91
C VAL A 301 10.93 21.45 -1.60
N PRO A 302 11.26 22.75 -1.89
CA PRO A 302 10.43 23.87 -1.45
C PRO A 302 9.02 23.92 -2.05
N SER A 303 8.81 23.29 -3.20
CA SER A 303 7.48 23.20 -3.84
C SER A 303 6.53 22.24 -3.15
N LEU A 304 6.98 21.45 -2.15
CA LEU A 304 6.25 20.36 -1.52
C LEU A 304 6.17 20.52 0.00
N PRO A 305 5.48 21.57 0.52
CA PRO A 305 5.33 21.81 1.96
C PRO A 305 4.61 20.64 2.65
N LYS A 306 5.21 20.15 3.74
CA LYS A 306 4.77 18.96 4.47
C LYS A 306 3.57 19.25 5.36
N PHE A 307 2.56 18.39 5.33
CA PHE A 307 1.40 18.46 6.21
C PHE A 307 1.73 18.12 7.66
N ASN A 308 1.15 18.89 8.57
CA ASN A 308 1.18 18.65 10.00
C ASN A 308 -0.06 17.85 10.44
N TRP A 309 0.06 16.55 10.49
CA TRP A 309 -1.03 15.65 10.91
C TRP A 309 -1.41 15.74 12.39
N ASN A 310 -0.73 16.56 13.21
CA ASN A 310 -1.18 16.88 14.56
C ASN A 310 -2.38 17.85 14.55
N SER A 311 -2.61 18.60 13.45
CA SER A 311 -3.79 19.45 13.30
C SER A 311 -5.06 18.60 13.19
N GLU A 312 -6.00 18.82 14.11
CA GLU A 312 -7.31 18.16 14.11
C GLU A 312 -8.16 18.61 12.91
N GLU A 313 -8.13 19.91 12.61
CA GLU A 313 -8.89 20.46 11.49
C GLU A 313 -8.37 19.92 10.14
N LEU A 314 -7.05 19.75 9.98
CA LEU A 314 -6.50 19.10 8.80
C LEU A 314 -7.01 17.66 8.67
N ARG A 315 -6.92 16.87 9.75
CA ARG A 315 -7.47 15.49 9.75
C ARG A 315 -8.94 15.45 9.39
N LYS A 316 -9.73 16.38 9.90
CA LYS A 316 -11.16 16.50 9.62
C LYS A 316 -11.42 16.81 8.15
N ARG A 317 -10.74 17.80 7.57
CA ARG A 317 -10.88 18.16 6.15
C ARG A 317 -10.41 17.05 5.21
N PHE A 318 -9.33 16.40 5.56
CA PHE A 318 -8.68 15.46 4.65
C PHE A 318 -9.21 14.03 4.80
N ILE A 319 -9.43 13.53 6.03
CA ILE A 319 -9.69 12.12 6.32
C ILE A 319 -11.05 11.87 6.95
N THR A 320 -11.35 12.46 8.14
CA THR A 320 -12.41 11.97 9.02
C THR A 320 -13.77 12.64 8.82
N GLY A 321 -13.81 13.81 8.21
CA GLY A 321 -15.07 14.54 7.98
C GLY A 321 -15.96 13.82 6.94
N SER A 322 -17.27 13.94 7.11
CA SER A 322 -18.24 13.36 6.14
C SER A 322 -18.09 13.94 4.72
N LYS A 323 -17.51 15.14 4.61
CA LYS A 323 -17.18 15.85 3.37
C LYS A 323 -15.66 15.91 3.14
N SER A 324 -14.88 15.04 3.80
CA SER A 324 -13.43 15.00 3.66
C SER A 324 -13.02 14.68 2.22
N ILE A 325 -11.79 15.08 1.88
CA ILE A 325 -11.20 14.80 0.56
C ILE A 325 -11.26 13.29 0.27
N VAL A 326 -10.82 12.45 1.23
CA VAL A 326 -10.87 10.99 1.08
C VAL A 326 -12.29 10.50 0.77
N ALA A 327 -13.31 11.00 1.48
CA ALA A 327 -14.69 10.55 1.32
C ALA A 327 -15.37 11.08 0.06
N ARG A 328 -15.01 12.29 -0.38
CA ARG A 328 -15.63 12.95 -1.54
C ARG A 328 -15.49 12.11 -2.81
N TRP A 329 -14.30 11.66 -3.12
CA TRP A 329 -13.95 11.03 -4.39
C TRP A 329 -14.38 9.57 -4.50
N ILE A 330 -14.58 8.90 -3.35
CA ILE A 330 -15.11 7.52 -3.32
C ILE A 330 -16.65 7.48 -3.31
N LYS A 331 -17.32 8.63 -3.13
CA LYS A 331 -18.78 8.75 -3.19
C LYS A 331 -19.23 9.20 -4.57
N LYS A 332 -20.49 8.96 -4.88
CA LYS A 332 -21.12 9.55 -6.07
C LYS A 332 -21.02 11.07 -6.03
N PRO A 333 -20.81 11.76 -7.18
CA PRO A 333 -20.83 11.17 -8.54
C PRO A 333 -19.52 10.54 -9.00
N PHE A 334 -18.38 10.75 -8.32
CA PHE A 334 -17.07 10.26 -8.76
C PHE A 334 -16.92 8.74 -8.62
N ALA A 335 -17.39 8.17 -7.49
CA ALA A 335 -17.48 6.73 -7.24
C ALA A 335 -16.19 5.93 -7.49
N MET A 336 -15.01 6.49 -7.22
CA MET A 336 -13.78 5.69 -7.22
C MET A 336 -13.85 4.57 -6.18
N ASP A 337 -13.20 3.45 -6.43
CA ASP A 337 -13.22 2.26 -5.57
C ASP A 337 -12.20 2.33 -4.41
N GLY A 338 -11.29 3.29 -4.43
CA GLY A 338 -10.29 3.47 -3.38
C GLY A 338 -9.17 4.43 -3.75
N TRP A 339 -8.11 4.38 -2.93
CA TRP A 339 -6.94 5.22 -3.03
C TRP A 339 -5.64 4.42 -2.93
N ARG A 340 -4.66 4.81 -3.70
CA ARG A 340 -3.26 4.58 -3.41
C ARG A 340 -2.78 5.78 -2.60
N ILE A 341 -2.27 5.55 -1.42
CA ILE A 341 -1.73 6.60 -0.55
C ILE A 341 -0.26 6.78 -0.89
N ASP A 342 0.09 7.99 -1.30
CA ASP A 342 1.47 8.37 -1.59
C ASP A 342 2.17 8.80 -0.30
N VAL A 343 3.37 8.25 -0.05
CA VAL A 343 4.32 8.53 1.06
C VAL A 343 3.69 8.88 2.40
#